data_ab09c9dc125cf1fabf290712fe345f79
#
_entry.id   ab09c9dc125cf1fabf290712fe345f79
#
_cell.length_a   1.000
_cell.length_b   1.000
_cell.length_c   1.000
_cell.angle_alpha   90.00
_cell.angle_beta   90.00
_cell.angle_gamma   90.00
#
_symmetry.space_group_name_H-M   'P 1'
#
loop_
_entity.id
_entity.type
_entity.pdbx_description
1 polymer ?
#
loop_
_entity_poly.entity_id
_entity_poly.type
_entity_poly.pdbx_seq_one_letter_code
_entity_poly.pdbx_strand_id
1 'polypeptide(L)'
;MNPPTRPNSALNTPGQGNTSNSAFKPSFTPVKRGKHAPPRLCIYGAGGLGKTTLAMNAPKPVFLDLEDGLDALEIPDHIDILEPSETIETWEQLLATIQAIINDPGDRKSIVIDTLDRAEWLCWEFVCRKARVESIEKIGGGYGKGYTAAYEEFRRLVHLLETLRSRHGFWVIVNAHAKIENAGSAETDEYQRWTLKVDKRVAGLIVESFDAVLFARLEIFVAENKNKKMKGYGDVRVLETEGSAAWVAKNRYKLPKRMSLSWDELSAALARGAGEVGATLHAEINTALEKLSALDSDAATKAREACEGVTDTGRLSVLLNKINAGIAAREASRNSNDTNG
;
A
#
# COMPACT_ATOMS: atom_id res chain seq x y z
N MET A 1 19.96 74.38 42.21
CA MET A 1 20.59 73.59 41.15
C MET A 1 19.50 72.70 40.51
N ASN A 2 19.06 73.02 39.32
CA ASN A 2 18.05 72.25 38.57
C ASN A 2 18.74 71.14 37.82
N PRO A 3 18.16 69.91 37.72
CA PRO A 3 18.73 68.85 36.93
C PRO A 3 18.47 69.09 35.42
N PRO A 4 19.35 68.57 34.55
CA PRO A 4 19.29 68.76 33.10
C PRO A 4 18.14 68.01 32.44
N THR A 5 17.40 68.71 31.56
CA THR A 5 16.38 68.17 30.66
C THR A 5 17.01 67.25 29.60
N ARG A 6 16.45 66.05 29.43
CA ARG A 6 16.77 65.13 28.33
C ARG A 6 16.11 65.56 27.00
N PRO A 7 16.75 65.45 25.84
CA PRO A 7 16.11 65.81 24.58
C PRO A 7 15.16 64.65 24.14
N ASN A 8 13.98 65.03 23.67
CA ASN A 8 12.99 64.18 23.00
C ASN A 8 13.55 63.69 21.68
N SER A 9 13.87 62.40 21.60
CA SER A 9 14.05 61.72 20.33
C SER A 9 12.69 61.22 19.80
N ALA A 10 12.23 61.84 18.73
CA ALA A 10 11.06 61.39 17.98
C ALA A 10 11.31 60.00 17.42
N LEU A 11 10.60 59.02 17.90
CA LEU A 11 10.53 57.67 17.29
C LEU A 11 9.72 57.76 16.00
N ASN A 12 10.40 57.59 14.87
CA ASN A 12 9.78 57.36 13.58
C ASN A 12 8.97 56.05 13.63
N THR A 13 7.67 56.18 13.54
CA THR A 13 6.74 55.07 13.37
C THR A 13 6.91 54.49 11.94
N PRO A 14 7.26 53.20 11.76
CA PRO A 14 7.23 52.61 10.43
C PRO A 14 5.79 52.55 9.92
N GLY A 15 5.61 52.91 8.63
CA GLY A 15 4.32 52.95 7.96
C GLY A 15 3.53 51.66 8.13
N GLN A 16 2.25 51.84 8.39
CA GLN A 16 1.26 50.74 8.37
C GLN A 16 1.20 50.14 6.95
N GLY A 17 1.89 49.03 6.74
CA GLY A 17 1.62 48.18 5.63
C GLY A 17 0.21 47.61 5.77
N ASN A 18 -0.65 47.97 4.84
CA ASN A 18 -2.00 47.44 4.70
C ASN A 18 -1.94 45.93 4.35
N THR A 19 -1.74 45.09 5.34
CA THR A 19 -2.03 43.67 5.21
C THR A 19 -3.53 43.51 5.31
N SER A 20 -4.21 43.41 4.16
CA SER A 20 -5.59 42.96 4.09
C SER A 20 -5.62 41.50 4.62
N ASN A 21 -5.77 41.40 5.92
CA ASN A 21 -6.13 40.15 6.57
C ASN A 21 -7.57 39.83 6.14
N SER A 22 -7.75 39.19 4.98
CA SER A 22 -9.05 38.62 4.62
C SER A 22 -9.33 37.53 5.65
N ALA A 23 -10.12 37.87 6.66
CA ALA A 23 -10.51 36.95 7.70
C ALA A 23 -11.12 35.72 7.05
N PHE A 24 -10.51 34.55 7.29
CA PHE A 24 -11.04 33.27 6.83
C PHE A 24 -12.49 33.14 7.28
N LYS A 25 -13.42 33.13 6.31
CA LYS A 25 -14.85 32.89 6.53
C LYS A 25 -15.16 31.47 6.19
N PRO A 26 -15.33 30.57 7.17
CA PRO A 26 -15.69 29.18 6.89
C PRO A 26 -17.06 29.10 6.22
N SER A 27 -17.16 28.42 5.12
CA SER A 27 -18.43 28.07 4.46
C SER A 27 -18.65 26.55 4.55
N PHE A 28 -19.89 26.15 4.76
CA PHE A 28 -20.27 24.73 4.91
C PHE A 28 -21.16 24.34 3.74
N THR A 29 -20.76 23.28 3.02
CA THR A 29 -21.56 22.70 1.93
C THR A 29 -21.91 21.25 2.31
N PRO A 30 -23.17 20.82 2.10
CA PRO A 30 -23.52 19.43 2.33
C PRO A 30 -22.68 18.51 1.44
N VAL A 31 -22.00 17.53 2.03
CA VAL A 31 -21.22 16.53 1.28
C VAL A 31 -22.18 15.49 0.72
N LYS A 32 -22.31 15.45 -0.60
CA LYS A 32 -23.00 14.35 -1.27
C LYS A 32 -22.08 13.11 -1.23
N ARG A 33 -22.48 12.11 -0.44
CA ARG A 33 -21.77 10.81 -0.40
C ARG A 33 -22.00 10.11 -1.73
N GLY A 34 -20.94 9.72 -2.45
CA GLY A 34 -21.08 8.96 -3.70
C GLY A 34 -19.83 8.84 -4.58
N LYS A 35 -18.82 9.65 -4.40
CA LYS A 35 -17.52 9.44 -5.07
C LYS A 35 -16.43 9.38 -3.99
N HIS A 36 -15.84 8.20 -3.83
CA HIS A 36 -14.64 8.07 -3.03
C HIS A 36 -13.50 8.84 -3.71
N ALA A 37 -12.75 9.63 -2.96
CA ALA A 37 -11.50 10.18 -3.44
C ALA A 37 -10.56 9.01 -3.82
N PRO A 38 -9.64 9.19 -4.79
CA PRO A 38 -8.67 8.16 -5.15
C PRO A 38 -7.97 7.57 -3.93
N PRO A 39 -7.73 6.25 -3.89
CA PRO A 39 -7.22 5.57 -2.70
C PRO A 39 -5.74 5.88 -2.44
N ARG A 40 -5.36 5.81 -1.17
CA ARG A 40 -3.98 5.72 -0.70
C ARG A 40 -3.78 4.31 -0.16
N LEU A 41 -2.97 3.53 -0.86
CA LEU A 41 -2.71 2.12 -0.59
C LEU A 41 -1.26 1.94 -0.17
N CYS A 42 -1.02 1.29 0.95
CA CYS A 42 0.28 0.76 1.30
C CYS A 42 0.21 -0.76 1.22
N ILE A 43 1.08 -1.37 0.40
CA ILE A 43 1.15 -2.82 0.23
C ILE A 43 2.51 -3.28 0.74
N TYR A 44 2.53 -4.08 1.79
CA TYR A 44 3.78 -4.53 2.37
C TYR A 44 3.83 -6.05 2.54
N GLY A 45 5.03 -6.62 2.48
CA GLY A 45 5.23 -8.07 2.56
C GLY A 45 6.66 -8.46 2.22
N ALA A 46 6.98 -9.74 2.25
CA ALA A 46 8.30 -10.23 1.88
C ALA A 46 8.67 -9.88 0.43
N GLY A 47 9.97 -9.88 0.11
CA GLY A 47 10.45 -9.75 -1.27
C GLY A 47 9.91 -10.89 -2.16
N GLY A 48 9.75 -10.62 -3.46
CA GLY A 48 9.33 -11.64 -4.44
C GLY A 48 7.86 -12.07 -4.39
N LEU A 49 7.02 -11.45 -3.55
CA LEU A 49 5.59 -11.77 -3.48
C LEU A 49 4.75 -11.25 -4.65
N GLY A 50 5.30 -10.32 -5.47
CA GLY A 50 4.59 -9.71 -6.58
C GLY A 50 3.91 -8.37 -6.24
N LYS A 51 4.41 -7.63 -5.24
CA LYS A 51 3.92 -6.29 -4.91
C LYS A 51 4.09 -5.31 -6.07
N THR A 52 5.28 -5.30 -6.68
CA THR A 52 5.62 -4.50 -7.87
C THR A 52 4.68 -4.84 -9.02
N THR A 53 4.54 -6.15 -9.33
CA THR A 53 3.62 -6.64 -10.37
C THR A 53 2.16 -6.25 -10.10
N LEU A 54 1.74 -6.25 -8.83
CA LEU A 54 0.39 -5.77 -8.47
C LEU A 54 0.27 -4.27 -8.75
N ALA A 55 1.23 -3.46 -8.30
CA ALA A 55 1.18 -2.01 -8.40
C ALA A 55 1.30 -1.48 -9.84
N MET A 56 2.02 -2.19 -10.74
CA MET A 56 2.13 -1.78 -12.14
C MET A 56 0.80 -1.85 -12.91
N ASN A 57 -0.17 -2.61 -12.41
CA ASN A 57 -1.52 -2.66 -12.98
C ASN A 57 -2.43 -1.49 -12.53
N ALA A 58 -1.92 -0.56 -11.74
CA ALA A 58 -2.65 0.65 -11.37
C ALA A 58 -2.96 1.52 -12.61
N PRO A 59 -4.01 2.36 -12.56
CA PRO A 59 -4.37 3.18 -13.71
C PRO A 59 -3.25 4.15 -14.11
N LYS A 60 -2.65 3.97 -15.29
CA LYS A 60 -1.59 4.84 -15.87
C LYS A 60 -0.56 5.29 -14.83
N PRO A 61 0.21 4.38 -14.22
CA PRO A 61 1.09 4.73 -13.12
C PRO A 61 2.33 5.51 -13.58
N VAL A 62 2.74 6.48 -12.76
CA VAL A 62 4.14 6.92 -12.70
C VAL A 62 4.80 6.08 -11.62
N PHE A 63 5.84 5.36 -12.01
CA PHE A 63 6.52 4.42 -11.13
C PHE A 63 7.85 5.02 -10.66
N LEU A 64 8.01 5.19 -9.37
CA LEU A 64 9.26 5.64 -8.76
C LEU A 64 9.94 4.39 -8.20
N ASP A 65 10.68 3.70 -9.08
CA ASP A 65 11.46 2.52 -8.72
C ASP A 65 12.76 2.96 -8.03
N LEU A 66 12.86 2.66 -6.74
CA LEU A 66 14.02 3.01 -5.93
C LEU A 66 14.97 1.83 -5.71
N GLU A 67 14.62 0.65 -6.21
CA GLU A 67 15.37 -0.60 -6.00
C GLU A 67 15.75 -1.29 -7.31
N ASP A 68 15.51 -0.63 -8.47
CA ASP A 68 15.72 -1.18 -9.81
C ASP A 68 14.97 -2.52 -10.02
N GLY A 69 13.79 -2.64 -9.37
CA GLY A 69 12.99 -3.86 -9.38
C GLY A 69 12.24 -4.09 -10.68
N LEU A 70 11.97 -3.02 -11.45
CA LEU A 70 11.29 -3.09 -12.74
C LEU A 70 12.19 -3.69 -13.83
N ASP A 71 13.49 -3.44 -13.79
CA ASP A 71 14.47 -3.96 -14.75
C ASP A 71 14.49 -5.50 -14.79
N ALA A 72 14.10 -6.15 -13.70
CA ALA A 72 14.02 -7.60 -13.59
C ALA A 72 12.67 -8.18 -14.03
N LEU A 73 11.70 -7.35 -14.41
CA LEU A 73 10.35 -7.76 -14.74
C LEU A 73 10.07 -7.61 -16.25
N GLU A 74 9.39 -8.61 -16.79
CA GLU A 74 8.80 -8.53 -18.12
C GLU A 74 7.50 -7.72 -18.00
N ILE A 75 7.50 -6.48 -18.53
CA ILE A 75 6.35 -5.59 -18.51
C ILE A 75 5.48 -5.92 -19.73
N PRO A 76 4.22 -6.37 -19.54
CA PRO A 76 3.32 -6.66 -20.65
C PRO A 76 3.02 -5.41 -21.49
N ASP A 77 2.93 -5.56 -22.82
CA ASP A 77 2.70 -4.46 -23.80
C ASP A 77 1.45 -3.61 -23.51
N HIS A 78 0.45 -4.16 -22.80
CA HIS A 78 -0.77 -3.46 -22.47
C HIS A 78 -0.66 -2.59 -21.21
N ILE A 79 0.47 -2.65 -20.50
CA ILE A 79 0.73 -1.86 -19.29
C ILE A 79 1.54 -0.63 -19.66
N ASP A 80 0.92 0.54 -19.51
CA ASP A 80 1.53 1.85 -19.80
C ASP A 80 2.09 2.45 -18.51
N ILE A 81 3.37 2.18 -18.25
CA ILE A 81 4.13 2.72 -17.12
C ILE A 81 4.96 3.91 -17.60
N LEU A 82 5.02 4.96 -16.78
CA LEU A 82 5.97 6.05 -16.92
C LEU A 82 6.96 6.01 -15.76
N GLU A 83 8.24 6.07 -16.08
CA GLU A 83 9.32 6.21 -15.11
C GLU A 83 10.07 7.53 -15.32
N PRO A 84 10.74 8.08 -14.28
CA PRO A 84 11.70 9.14 -14.46
C PRO A 84 12.83 8.72 -15.42
N SER A 85 13.30 9.65 -16.25
CA SER A 85 14.42 9.38 -17.17
C SER A 85 15.77 9.18 -16.48
N GLU A 86 15.86 9.56 -15.21
CA GLU A 86 17.06 9.43 -14.38
C GLU A 86 16.70 8.66 -13.11
N THR A 87 17.61 7.80 -12.67
CA THR A 87 17.48 7.05 -11.43
C THR A 87 17.40 8.00 -10.22
N ILE A 88 16.50 7.72 -9.29
CA ILE A 88 16.33 8.49 -8.06
C ILE A 88 17.30 7.95 -7.01
N GLU A 89 18.40 8.65 -6.80
CA GLU A 89 19.47 8.26 -5.86
C GLU A 89 19.44 9.03 -4.54
N THR A 90 18.71 10.14 -4.48
CA THR A 90 18.67 11.00 -3.29
C THR A 90 17.24 11.36 -2.86
N TRP A 91 17.09 11.68 -1.59
CA TRP A 91 15.82 12.15 -1.04
C TRP A 91 15.31 13.42 -1.73
N GLU A 92 16.22 14.33 -2.03
CA GLU A 92 15.88 15.58 -2.73
C GLU A 92 15.37 15.31 -4.14
N GLN A 93 16.00 14.38 -4.88
CA GLN A 93 15.52 13.95 -6.20
C GLN A 93 14.12 13.33 -6.10
N LEU A 94 13.87 12.46 -5.11
CA LEU A 94 12.56 11.88 -4.90
C LEU A 94 11.48 12.97 -4.71
N LEU A 95 11.71 13.93 -3.80
CA LEU A 95 10.76 15.01 -3.56
C LEU A 95 10.60 15.92 -4.79
N ALA A 96 11.70 16.23 -5.50
CA ALA A 96 11.68 17.06 -6.70
C ALA A 96 10.91 16.38 -7.85
N THR A 97 11.08 15.07 -8.03
CA THR A 97 10.34 14.28 -9.03
C THR A 97 8.84 14.32 -8.73
N ILE A 98 8.43 14.10 -7.49
CA ILE A 98 7.01 14.18 -7.12
C ILE A 98 6.48 15.61 -7.34
N GLN A 99 7.27 16.64 -7.01
CA GLN A 99 6.89 18.03 -7.28
C GLN A 99 6.77 18.32 -8.78
N ALA A 100 7.61 17.75 -9.61
CA ALA A 100 7.52 17.88 -11.08
C ALA A 100 6.21 17.25 -11.60
N ILE A 101 5.83 16.06 -11.10
CA ILE A 101 4.54 15.41 -11.43
C ILE A 101 3.36 16.27 -10.96
N ILE A 102 3.44 16.93 -9.79
CA ILE A 102 2.40 17.86 -9.33
C ILE A 102 2.25 19.05 -10.30
N ASN A 103 3.36 19.56 -10.82
CA ASN A 103 3.35 20.71 -11.72
C ASN A 103 2.87 20.35 -13.14
N ASP A 104 3.19 19.14 -13.61
CA ASP A 104 2.76 18.60 -14.89
C ASP A 104 2.40 17.11 -14.77
N PRO A 105 1.17 16.78 -14.40
CA PRO A 105 0.73 15.40 -14.21
C PRO A 105 0.47 14.64 -15.51
N GLY A 106 0.44 15.32 -16.65
CA GLY A 106 0.08 14.73 -17.93
C GLY A 106 -1.27 14.00 -17.88
N ASP A 107 -1.33 12.82 -18.49
CA ASP A 107 -2.50 11.94 -18.47
C ASP A 107 -2.46 10.86 -17.38
N ARG A 108 -1.48 10.91 -16.51
CA ARG A 108 -1.24 9.92 -15.45
C ARG A 108 -2.33 9.95 -14.37
N LYS A 109 -2.55 8.80 -13.73
CA LYS A 109 -3.64 8.59 -12.76
C LYS A 109 -3.19 7.97 -11.45
N SER A 110 -1.98 7.45 -11.40
CA SER A 110 -1.41 6.83 -10.21
C SER A 110 0.05 7.22 -10.03
N ILE A 111 0.50 7.22 -8.79
CA ILE A 111 1.92 7.26 -8.42
C ILE A 111 2.22 6.03 -7.58
N VAL A 112 3.31 5.36 -7.90
CA VAL A 112 3.82 4.20 -7.16
C VAL A 112 5.21 4.51 -6.64
N ILE A 113 5.46 4.30 -5.34
CA ILE A 113 6.79 4.34 -4.73
C ILE A 113 7.17 2.90 -4.37
N ASP A 114 8.23 2.38 -4.96
CA ASP A 114 8.74 1.03 -4.76
C ASP A 114 10.26 1.06 -4.45
N THR A 115 10.68 1.01 -3.19
CA THR A 115 9.90 0.78 -1.99
C THR A 115 10.02 1.92 -0.95
N LEU A 116 9.11 1.93 0.01
CA LEU A 116 9.10 2.90 1.10
C LEU A 116 10.33 2.76 2.03
N ASP A 117 10.80 1.54 2.25
CA ASP A 117 11.98 1.29 3.07
C ASP A 117 13.26 1.76 2.37
N ARG A 118 13.33 1.72 1.04
CA ARG A 118 14.42 2.35 0.30
C ARG A 118 14.32 3.88 0.37
N ALA A 119 13.10 4.44 0.25
CA ALA A 119 12.88 5.87 0.45
C ALA A 119 13.31 6.31 1.87
N GLU A 120 13.11 5.49 2.91
CA GLU A 120 13.58 5.79 4.26
C GLU A 120 15.10 5.86 4.33
N TRP A 121 15.81 4.99 3.65
CA TRP A 121 17.27 5.03 3.55
C TRP A 121 17.75 6.34 2.93
N LEU A 122 17.18 6.77 1.80
CA LEU A 122 17.50 8.04 1.17
C LEU A 122 17.24 9.23 2.10
N CYS A 123 16.16 9.16 2.86
CA CYS A 123 15.83 10.18 3.87
C CYS A 123 16.87 10.21 5.00
N TRP A 124 17.33 9.06 5.51
CA TRP A 124 18.35 9.01 6.54
C TRP A 124 19.68 9.56 6.06
N GLU A 125 20.12 9.23 4.85
CA GLU A 125 21.31 9.80 4.24
C GLU A 125 21.19 11.32 4.10
N PHE A 126 20.04 11.82 3.69
CA PHE A 126 19.78 13.26 3.59
C PHE A 126 19.90 13.97 4.95
N VAL A 127 19.23 13.47 5.98
CA VAL A 127 19.28 14.12 7.31
C VAL A 127 20.65 14.01 7.96
N CYS A 128 21.38 12.91 7.75
CA CYS A 128 22.76 12.74 8.18
C CYS A 128 23.70 13.74 7.50
N ARG A 129 23.62 13.86 6.17
CA ARG A 129 24.39 14.83 5.38
C ARG A 129 24.12 16.26 5.84
N LYS A 130 22.85 16.61 6.05
CA LYS A 130 22.43 17.94 6.54
C LYS A 130 22.98 18.23 7.95
N ALA A 131 23.02 17.24 8.81
CA ALA A 131 23.57 17.35 10.16
C ALA A 131 25.10 17.18 10.21
N ARG A 132 25.75 16.82 9.10
CA ARG A 132 27.19 16.53 8.99
C ARG A 132 27.65 15.43 9.97
N VAL A 133 26.88 14.35 10.04
CA VAL A 133 27.17 13.16 10.85
C VAL A 133 27.11 11.90 10.00
N GLU A 134 27.78 10.85 10.44
CA GLU A 134 27.89 9.59 9.72
C GLU A 134 26.69 8.66 9.91
N SER A 135 25.91 8.85 10.99
CA SER A 135 24.76 8.00 11.27
C SER A 135 23.62 8.78 11.91
N ILE A 136 22.40 8.31 11.66
CA ILE A 136 21.16 8.92 12.15
C ILE A 136 21.12 9.00 13.69
N GLU A 137 21.78 8.07 14.38
CA GLU A 137 21.85 8.02 15.82
C GLU A 137 22.69 9.14 16.43
N LYS A 138 23.65 9.69 15.67
CA LYS A 138 24.53 10.79 16.13
C LYS A 138 23.89 12.17 16.00
N ILE A 139 22.75 12.30 15.31
CA ILE A 139 22.09 13.58 15.08
C ILE A 139 21.63 14.21 16.40
N GLY A 140 22.00 15.46 16.61
CA GLY A 140 21.59 16.28 17.76
C GLY A 140 22.02 15.71 19.13
N GLY A 141 23.09 14.90 19.18
CA GLY A 141 23.60 14.26 20.38
C GLY A 141 22.89 12.97 20.77
N GLY A 142 22.13 12.36 19.83
CA GLY A 142 21.45 11.08 20.06
C GLY A 142 20.00 11.23 20.55
N TYR A 143 19.57 10.30 21.41
CA TYR A 143 18.20 10.26 21.98
C TYR A 143 17.08 10.23 20.93
N GLY A 144 17.33 9.66 19.75
CA GLY A 144 16.34 9.50 18.68
C GLY A 144 15.98 10.77 17.91
N LYS A 145 16.73 11.88 18.08
CA LYS A 145 16.48 13.14 17.37
C LYS A 145 16.64 13.01 15.85
N GLY A 146 17.54 12.14 15.36
CA GLY A 146 17.70 11.86 13.95
C GLY A 146 16.46 11.22 13.34
N TYR A 147 15.87 10.24 14.01
CA TYR A 147 14.61 9.63 13.58
C TYR A 147 13.43 10.61 13.60
N THR A 148 13.46 11.59 14.53
CA THR A 148 12.47 12.68 14.52
C THR A 148 12.67 13.59 13.31
N ALA A 149 13.91 13.92 12.94
CA ALA A 149 14.20 14.71 11.75
C ALA A 149 13.77 13.98 10.46
N ALA A 150 14.03 12.67 10.37
CA ALA A 150 13.57 11.85 9.26
C ALA A 150 12.03 11.78 9.20
N TYR A 151 11.35 11.65 10.33
CA TYR A 151 9.89 11.68 10.40
C TYR A 151 9.30 12.99 9.85
N GLU A 152 9.89 14.15 10.15
CA GLU A 152 9.44 15.43 9.60
C GLU A 152 9.62 15.49 8.08
N GLU A 153 10.70 14.93 7.53
CA GLU A 153 10.88 14.81 6.09
C GLU A 153 9.84 13.87 5.46
N PHE A 154 9.53 12.74 6.11
CA PHE A 154 8.44 11.85 5.66
C PHE A 154 7.07 12.52 5.67
N ARG A 155 6.79 13.40 6.62
CA ARG A 155 5.58 14.22 6.59
C ARG A 155 5.50 15.09 5.33
N ARG A 156 6.65 15.62 4.86
CA ARG A 156 6.72 16.36 3.59
C ARG A 156 6.39 15.46 2.39
N LEU A 157 6.95 14.25 2.35
CA LEU A 157 6.63 13.26 1.31
C LEU A 157 5.12 12.96 1.29
N VAL A 158 4.53 12.62 2.44
CA VAL A 158 3.10 12.34 2.55
C VAL A 158 2.25 13.54 2.13
N HIS A 159 2.67 14.77 2.43
CA HIS A 159 1.99 16.00 1.99
C HIS A 159 2.03 16.16 0.46
N LEU A 160 3.15 15.88 -0.21
CA LEU A 160 3.25 15.92 -1.67
C LEU A 160 2.34 14.87 -2.31
N LEU A 161 2.33 13.64 -1.79
CA LEU A 161 1.45 12.56 -2.25
C LEU A 161 -0.03 12.93 -2.07
N GLU A 162 -0.41 13.54 -0.93
CA GLU A 162 -1.77 14.03 -0.72
C GLU A 162 -2.12 15.18 -1.67
N THR A 163 -1.16 16.02 -2.05
CA THR A 163 -1.35 17.07 -3.04
C THR A 163 -1.67 16.49 -4.42
N LEU A 164 -0.93 15.47 -4.86
CA LEU A 164 -1.24 14.73 -6.09
C LEU A 164 -2.66 14.14 -6.05
N ARG A 165 -2.99 13.49 -4.95
CA ARG A 165 -4.31 12.89 -4.77
C ARG A 165 -5.44 13.91 -4.80
N SER A 166 -5.32 14.99 -4.01
CA SER A 166 -6.41 15.94 -3.82
C SER A 166 -6.59 16.91 -5.01
N ARG A 167 -5.49 17.33 -5.66
CA ARG A 167 -5.53 18.26 -6.79
C ARG A 167 -5.72 17.57 -8.13
N HIS A 168 -5.07 16.43 -8.34
CA HIS A 168 -4.99 15.78 -9.65
C HIS A 168 -5.74 14.44 -9.72
N GLY A 169 -6.31 13.98 -8.58
CA GLY A 169 -7.07 12.74 -8.55
C GLY A 169 -6.21 11.48 -8.70
N PHE A 170 -4.96 11.52 -8.27
CA PHE A 170 -4.06 10.37 -8.33
C PHE A 170 -4.40 9.30 -7.29
N TRP A 171 -4.30 8.05 -7.69
CA TRP A 171 -4.12 6.97 -6.75
C TRP A 171 -2.69 7.04 -6.20
N VAL A 172 -2.56 6.86 -4.91
CA VAL A 172 -1.25 6.83 -4.25
C VAL A 172 -0.99 5.42 -3.76
N ILE A 173 0.06 4.80 -4.26
CA ILE A 173 0.45 3.44 -3.92
C ILE A 173 1.89 3.46 -3.42
N VAL A 174 2.14 2.85 -2.26
CA VAL A 174 3.49 2.63 -1.77
C VAL A 174 3.68 1.15 -1.46
N ASN A 175 4.73 0.57 -1.99
CA ASN A 175 5.18 -0.76 -1.63
C ASN A 175 6.20 -0.67 -0.50
N ALA A 176 6.23 -1.67 0.38
CA ALA A 176 7.23 -1.79 1.44
C ALA A 176 7.58 -3.26 1.68
N HIS A 177 8.75 -3.50 2.24
CA HIS A 177 9.06 -4.81 2.80
C HIS A 177 8.43 -4.98 4.18
N ALA A 178 8.34 -6.23 4.61
CA ALA A 178 7.88 -6.60 5.94
C ALA A 178 9.06 -6.92 6.86
N LYS A 179 8.89 -6.61 8.15
CA LYS A 179 9.74 -7.10 9.23
C LYS A 179 8.87 -7.65 10.35
N ILE A 180 9.49 -8.48 11.19
CA ILE A 180 8.88 -8.91 12.45
C ILE A 180 9.35 -7.94 13.55
N GLU A 181 8.42 -7.48 14.36
CA GLU A 181 8.71 -6.69 15.56
C GLU A 181 8.09 -7.32 16.80
N ASN A 182 8.66 -7.06 17.96
CA ASN A 182 8.01 -7.35 19.22
C ASN A 182 6.94 -6.32 19.48
N ALA A 183 5.74 -6.78 19.71
CA ALA A 183 4.58 -5.99 20.07
C ALA A 183 4.05 -6.48 21.42
N GLY A 184 3.52 -5.57 22.20
CA GLY A 184 2.83 -5.86 23.44
C GLY A 184 1.60 -4.98 23.57
N SER A 185 0.68 -5.35 24.41
CA SER A 185 -0.45 -4.52 24.81
C SER A 185 -0.55 -4.48 26.34
N ALA A 186 -1.41 -3.60 26.86
CA ALA A 186 -1.69 -3.56 28.30
C ALA A 186 -2.34 -4.86 28.82
N GLU A 187 -2.83 -5.71 27.92
CA GLU A 187 -3.60 -6.91 28.24
C GLU A 187 -2.85 -8.22 27.95
N THR A 188 -1.69 -8.14 27.21
CA THR A 188 -0.97 -9.35 26.79
C THR A 188 0.54 -9.19 26.99
N ASP A 189 1.23 -10.32 27.22
CA ASP A 189 2.68 -10.40 27.13
C ASP A 189 3.19 -10.01 25.73
N GLU A 190 4.49 -9.78 25.62
CA GLU A 190 5.13 -9.51 24.33
C GLU A 190 4.88 -10.66 23.35
N TYR A 191 4.51 -10.30 22.12
CA TYR A 191 4.33 -11.23 21.02
C TYR A 191 4.96 -10.65 19.74
N GLN A 192 5.19 -11.48 18.75
CA GLN A 192 5.75 -11.07 17.46
C GLN A 192 4.64 -10.80 16.44
N ARG A 193 4.79 -9.70 15.69
CA ARG A 193 3.89 -9.37 14.59
C ARG A 193 4.63 -8.84 13.37
N TRP A 194 4.04 -9.04 12.23
CA TRP A 194 4.51 -8.44 10.98
C TRP A 194 4.11 -6.97 10.89
N THR A 195 5.06 -6.13 10.49
CA THR A 195 4.86 -4.70 10.25
C THR A 195 5.72 -4.23 9.07
N LEU A 196 5.55 -2.97 8.67
CA LEU A 196 6.35 -2.34 7.63
C LEU A 196 7.83 -2.28 8.08
N LYS A 197 8.76 -2.53 7.15
CA LYS A 197 10.20 -2.50 7.40
C LYS A 197 10.75 -1.07 7.35
N VAL A 198 10.18 -0.19 8.13
CA VAL A 198 10.62 1.21 8.33
C VAL A 198 10.71 1.52 9.82
N ASP A 199 11.20 2.72 10.19
CA ASP A 199 11.15 3.19 11.58
C ASP A 199 9.71 3.25 12.09
N LYS A 200 9.51 2.98 13.37
CA LYS A 200 8.17 2.91 13.98
C LYS A 200 7.36 4.19 13.83
N ARG A 201 8.01 5.37 13.79
CA ARG A 201 7.33 6.67 13.60
C ARG A 201 6.82 6.80 12.17
N VAL A 202 7.63 6.39 11.20
CA VAL A 202 7.25 6.36 9.78
C VAL A 202 6.16 5.33 9.54
N ALA A 203 6.27 4.12 10.11
CA ALA A 203 5.23 3.10 10.05
C ALA A 203 3.89 3.65 10.60
N GLY A 204 3.91 4.31 11.76
CA GLY A 204 2.73 4.97 12.34
C GLY A 204 2.14 6.02 11.41
N LEU A 205 2.97 6.91 10.84
CA LEU A 205 2.54 7.93 9.90
C LEU A 205 1.84 7.33 8.67
N ILE A 206 2.39 6.26 8.09
CA ILE A 206 1.80 5.58 6.94
C ILE A 206 0.45 4.95 7.33
N VAL A 207 0.40 4.21 8.44
CA VAL A 207 -0.84 3.58 8.93
C VAL A 207 -1.92 4.64 9.19
N GLU A 208 -1.58 5.79 9.74
CA GLU A 208 -2.53 6.88 10.00
C GLU A 208 -2.99 7.56 8.71
N SER A 209 -2.07 7.85 7.79
CA SER A 209 -2.32 8.67 6.60
C SER A 209 -2.98 7.90 5.46
N PHE A 210 -2.69 6.61 5.32
CA PHE A 210 -3.19 5.79 4.22
C PHE A 210 -4.58 5.23 4.52
N ASP A 211 -5.37 5.01 3.47
CA ASP A 211 -6.75 4.54 3.60
C ASP A 211 -6.81 3.01 3.72
N ALA A 212 -5.87 2.32 3.09
CA ALA A 212 -5.67 0.89 3.27
C ALA A 212 -4.18 0.57 3.44
N VAL A 213 -3.87 -0.29 4.40
CA VAL A 213 -2.56 -0.91 4.61
C VAL A 213 -2.77 -2.40 4.53
N LEU A 214 -2.19 -3.02 3.49
CA LEU A 214 -2.47 -4.38 3.07
C LEU A 214 -1.22 -5.24 3.27
N PHE A 215 -1.36 -6.34 4.01
CA PHE A 215 -0.27 -7.27 4.24
C PHE A 215 -0.29 -8.39 3.20
N ALA A 216 0.68 -8.39 2.30
CA ALA A 216 0.89 -9.43 1.31
C ALA A 216 1.70 -10.58 1.90
N ARG A 217 1.20 -11.81 1.79
CA ARG A 217 1.89 -13.02 2.26
C ARG A 217 1.53 -14.25 1.44
N LEU A 218 2.32 -15.29 1.59
CA LEU A 218 1.93 -16.63 1.16
C LEU A 218 0.99 -17.25 2.20
N GLU A 219 -0.06 -17.89 1.76
CA GLU A 219 -0.86 -18.74 2.63
C GLU A 219 -0.15 -20.06 2.83
N ILE A 220 0.26 -20.35 4.06
CA ILE A 220 0.99 -21.58 4.39
C ILE A 220 0.01 -22.58 4.98
N PHE A 221 -0.16 -23.71 4.31
CA PHE A 221 -0.86 -24.87 4.86
C PHE A 221 0.17 -25.81 5.47
N VAL A 222 -0.01 -26.14 6.73
CA VAL A 222 0.85 -27.10 7.41
C VAL A 222 0.14 -28.45 7.40
N ALA A 223 0.72 -29.45 6.71
CA ALA A 223 0.21 -30.79 6.72
C ALA A 223 1.28 -31.77 7.22
N GLU A 224 0.83 -32.78 7.95
CA GLU A 224 1.67 -33.87 8.40
C GLU A 224 2.05 -34.76 7.20
N ASN A 225 3.34 -34.97 6.97
CA ASN A 225 3.79 -35.86 5.92
C ASN A 225 3.77 -37.35 6.38
N LYS A 226 3.99 -38.29 5.44
CA LYS A 226 4.05 -39.76 5.72
C LYS A 226 5.03 -40.13 6.85
N ASN A 227 5.96 -39.25 7.19
CA ASN A 227 6.97 -39.48 8.25
C ASN A 227 6.62 -38.75 9.55
N LYS A 228 5.36 -38.32 9.76
CA LYS A 228 4.88 -37.55 10.92
C LYS A 228 5.63 -36.22 11.13
N LYS A 229 6.25 -35.67 10.08
CA LYS A 229 6.87 -34.33 10.13
C LYS A 229 5.91 -33.32 9.51
N MET A 230 5.72 -32.19 10.22
CA MET A 230 4.95 -31.06 9.70
C MET A 230 5.71 -30.43 8.53
N LYS A 231 5.07 -30.32 7.38
CA LYS A 231 5.62 -29.64 6.21
C LYS A 231 4.67 -28.55 5.77
N GLY A 232 5.21 -27.34 5.61
CA GLY A 232 4.46 -26.23 5.06
C GLY A 232 4.35 -26.37 3.54
N TYR A 233 3.14 -26.22 3.03
CA TYR A 233 2.82 -26.07 1.62
C TYR A 233 2.11 -24.75 1.45
N GLY A 234 2.43 -23.98 0.43
CA GLY A 234 1.72 -22.75 0.14
C GLY A 234 2.34 -22.02 -1.02
N ASP A 235 1.55 -21.79 -2.04
CA ASP A 235 1.85 -21.03 -3.24
C ASP A 235 0.80 -19.93 -3.48
N VAL A 236 -0.24 -19.90 -2.65
CA VAL A 236 -1.32 -18.92 -2.78
C VAL A 236 -0.90 -17.60 -2.15
N ARG A 237 -0.82 -16.56 -2.98
CA ARG A 237 -0.51 -15.19 -2.56
C ARG A 237 -1.79 -14.47 -2.16
N VAL A 238 -1.82 -13.94 -0.95
CA VAL A 238 -3.00 -13.27 -0.40
C VAL A 238 -2.66 -11.88 0.15
N LEU A 239 -3.67 -11.01 0.18
CA LEU A 239 -3.68 -9.74 0.87
C LEU A 239 -4.55 -9.86 2.12
N GLU A 240 -3.97 -9.64 3.29
CA GLU A 240 -4.70 -9.44 4.54
C GLU A 240 -5.02 -7.94 4.66
N THR A 241 -6.29 -7.61 4.76
CA THR A 241 -6.77 -6.23 4.75
C THR A 241 -7.14 -5.70 6.12
N GLU A 242 -7.39 -6.59 7.08
CA GLU A 242 -7.67 -6.25 8.47
C GLU A 242 -6.52 -6.66 9.39
N GLY A 243 -6.20 -5.80 10.36
CA GLY A 243 -5.17 -6.07 11.36
C GLY A 243 -5.55 -7.22 12.29
N SER A 244 -4.53 -7.90 12.79
CA SER A 244 -4.63 -8.96 13.79
C SER A 244 -3.48 -8.86 14.78
N ALA A 245 -3.41 -9.76 15.76
CA ALA A 245 -2.23 -9.88 16.60
C ALA A 245 -0.96 -10.20 15.78
N ALA A 246 -1.09 -10.92 14.65
CA ALA A 246 0.03 -11.39 13.85
C ALA A 246 0.54 -10.38 12.81
N TRP A 247 -0.24 -9.37 12.42
CA TRP A 247 0.16 -8.37 11.43
C TRP A 247 -0.60 -7.05 11.57
N VAL A 248 0.03 -5.98 11.11
CA VAL A 248 -0.59 -4.65 10.99
C VAL A 248 -1.33 -4.58 9.65
N ALA A 249 -2.61 -4.22 9.67
CA ALA A 249 -3.34 -3.87 8.46
C ALA A 249 -4.43 -2.84 8.79
N LYS A 250 -4.93 -2.14 7.74
CA LYS A 250 -5.97 -1.11 7.85
C LYS A 250 -6.85 -1.14 6.61
N ASN A 251 -8.15 -0.99 6.82
CA ASN A 251 -9.13 -1.09 5.75
C ASN A 251 -10.27 -0.09 5.95
N ARG A 252 -10.21 1.07 5.28
CA ARG A 252 -11.30 2.06 5.27
C ARG A 252 -12.33 1.81 4.18
N TYR A 253 -12.01 0.93 3.22
CA TYR A 253 -12.86 0.66 2.05
C TYR A 253 -13.79 -0.53 2.23
N LYS A 254 -13.82 -1.14 3.42
CA LYS A 254 -14.59 -2.37 3.69
C LYS A 254 -14.22 -3.50 2.71
N LEU A 255 -12.95 -3.60 2.36
CA LEU A 255 -12.45 -4.74 1.58
C LEU A 255 -12.70 -6.03 2.35
N PRO A 256 -12.81 -7.18 1.66
CA PRO A 256 -12.82 -8.49 2.31
C PRO A 256 -11.62 -8.64 3.24
N LYS A 257 -11.77 -9.30 4.40
CA LYS A 257 -10.68 -9.51 5.39
C LYS A 257 -9.42 -10.07 4.76
N ARG A 258 -9.61 -10.96 3.78
CA ARG A 258 -8.57 -11.58 2.96
C ARG A 258 -9.03 -11.64 1.52
N MET A 259 -8.10 -11.43 0.59
CA MET A 259 -8.35 -11.53 -0.84
C MET A 259 -7.08 -11.99 -1.56
N SER A 260 -7.18 -12.39 -2.83
CA SER A 260 -6.01 -12.74 -3.63
C SER A 260 -5.12 -11.53 -3.88
N LEU A 261 -3.83 -11.76 -4.09
CA LEU A 261 -2.90 -10.75 -4.58
C LEU A 261 -3.15 -10.50 -6.09
N SER A 262 -4.29 -9.89 -6.39
CA SER A 262 -4.76 -9.60 -7.75
C SER A 262 -5.23 -8.16 -7.84
N TRP A 263 -4.78 -7.45 -8.88
CA TRP A 263 -5.21 -6.07 -9.12
C TRP A 263 -6.69 -5.98 -9.47
N ASP A 264 -7.17 -6.91 -10.29
CA ASP A 264 -8.58 -6.91 -10.73
C ASP A 264 -9.52 -7.07 -9.52
N GLU A 265 -9.19 -8.00 -8.61
CA GLU A 265 -9.96 -8.19 -7.39
C GLU A 265 -9.89 -6.96 -6.48
N LEU A 266 -8.69 -6.40 -6.28
CA LEU A 266 -8.49 -5.22 -5.43
C LEU A 266 -9.23 -4.00 -5.98
N SER A 267 -9.06 -3.71 -7.27
CA SER A 267 -9.71 -2.57 -7.93
C SER A 267 -11.23 -2.69 -7.94
N ALA A 268 -11.75 -3.88 -8.21
CA ALA A 268 -13.18 -4.18 -8.14
C ALA A 268 -13.74 -4.03 -6.72
N ALA A 269 -13.00 -4.49 -5.70
CA ALA A 269 -13.40 -4.36 -4.30
C ALA A 269 -13.38 -2.89 -3.84
N LEU A 270 -12.40 -2.10 -4.25
CA LEU A 270 -12.32 -0.66 -3.97
C LEU A 270 -13.48 0.11 -4.61
N ALA A 271 -13.95 -0.32 -5.80
CA ALA A 271 -15.05 0.32 -6.50
C ALA A 271 -16.43 0.01 -5.87
N ARG A 272 -16.62 -1.17 -5.32
CA ARG A 272 -17.94 -1.70 -4.88
C ARG A 272 -18.17 -1.65 -3.37
N GLY A 273 -17.11 -1.81 -2.56
CA GLY A 273 -17.24 -2.06 -1.13
C GLY A 273 -17.54 -3.54 -0.79
N ALA A 274 -17.26 -3.96 0.44
CA ALA A 274 -17.21 -5.37 0.86
C ALA A 274 -18.56 -6.15 0.76
N GLY A 275 -19.69 -5.46 0.85
CA GLY A 275 -21.01 -6.13 0.89
C GLY A 275 -21.41 -6.78 -0.43
N GLU A 276 -21.04 -6.17 -1.56
CA GLU A 276 -21.38 -6.65 -2.90
C GLU A 276 -20.40 -7.71 -3.41
N VAL A 277 -19.14 -7.67 -2.93
CA VAL A 277 -18.09 -8.64 -3.33
C VAL A 277 -18.44 -10.05 -2.89
N GLY A 278 -18.95 -10.22 -1.67
CA GLY A 278 -19.35 -11.54 -1.16
C GLY A 278 -20.44 -12.20 -2.02
N ALA A 279 -21.49 -11.44 -2.37
CA ALA A 279 -22.58 -11.94 -3.20
C ALA A 279 -22.12 -12.31 -4.62
N THR A 280 -21.24 -11.48 -5.21
CA THR A 280 -20.66 -11.74 -6.53
C THR A 280 -19.78 -13.00 -6.52
N LEU A 281 -18.91 -13.18 -5.53
CA LEU A 281 -18.06 -14.37 -5.40
C LEU A 281 -18.88 -15.65 -5.25
N HIS A 282 -19.95 -15.64 -4.47
CA HIS A 282 -20.84 -16.81 -4.37
C HIS A 282 -21.49 -17.16 -5.71
N ALA A 283 -21.91 -16.15 -6.49
CA ALA A 283 -22.48 -16.37 -7.82
C ALA A 283 -21.43 -16.95 -8.80
N GLU A 284 -20.21 -16.42 -8.79
CA GLU A 284 -19.09 -16.90 -9.61
C GLU A 284 -18.67 -18.33 -9.23
N ILE A 285 -18.59 -18.65 -7.92
CA ILE A 285 -18.32 -20.01 -7.42
C ILE A 285 -19.39 -20.99 -7.92
N ASN A 286 -20.67 -20.63 -7.82
CA ASN A 286 -21.75 -21.50 -8.30
C ASN A 286 -21.63 -21.77 -9.80
N THR A 287 -21.36 -20.73 -10.60
CA THR A 287 -21.12 -20.89 -12.04
C THR A 287 -19.90 -21.78 -12.35
N ALA A 288 -18.82 -21.61 -11.60
CA ALA A 288 -17.61 -22.43 -11.76
C ALA A 288 -17.85 -23.88 -11.33
N LEU A 289 -18.62 -24.12 -10.26
CA LEU A 289 -19.00 -25.46 -9.80
C LEU A 289 -19.89 -26.19 -10.82
N GLU A 290 -20.79 -25.48 -11.51
CA GLU A 290 -21.59 -26.04 -12.61
C GLU A 290 -20.70 -26.49 -13.77
N LYS A 291 -19.74 -25.64 -14.19
CA LYS A 291 -18.75 -26.00 -15.22
C LYS A 291 -17.89 -27.19 -14.80
N LEU A 292 -17.39 -27.19 -13.56
CA LEU A 292 -16.59 -28.33 -13.04
C LEU A 292 -17.41 -29.61 -12.99
N SER A 293 -18.68 -29.54 -12.60
CA SER A 293 -19.59 -30.71 -12.55
C SER A 293 -19.81 -31.34 -13.91
N ALA A 294 -19.83 -30.54 -15.00
CA ALA A 294 -19.92 -31.03 -16.37
C ALA A 294 -18.65 -31.77 -16.85
N LEU A 295 -17.52 -31.50 -16.21
CA LEU A 295 -16.21 -32.11 -16.51
C LEU A 295 -15.88 -33.27 -15.56
N ASP A 296 -16.19 -33.12 -14.28
CA ASP A 296 -15.87 -34.04 -13.18
C ASP A 296 -16.80 -33.80 -11.99
N SER A 297 -17.82 -34.65 -11.88
CA SER A 297 -18.87 -34.56 -10.84
C SER A 297 -18.30 -34.76 -9.42
N ASP A 298 -17.33 -35.64 -9.24
CA ASP A 298 -16.76 -35.94 -7.93
C ASP A 298 -15.89 -34.78 -7.43
N ALA A 299 -15.12 -34.17 -8.33
CA ALA A 299 -14.36 -32.97 -8.01
C ALA A 299 -15.26 -31.78 -7.68
N ALA A 300 -16.38 -31.60 -8.39
CA ALA A 300 -17.35 -30.56 -8.11
C ALA A 300 -18.04 -30.75 -6.75
N THR A 301 -18.35 -31.97 -6.37
CA THR A 301 -18.93 -32.30 -5.06
C THR A 301 -17.98 -31.93 -3.93
N LYS A 302 -16.71 -32.33 -4.00
CA LYS A 302 -15.66 -31.98 -3.01
C LYS A 302 -15.44 -30.47 -2.93
N ALA A 303 -15.46 -29.77 -4.09
CA ALA A 303 -15.30 -28.34 -4.12
C ALA A 303 -16.52 -27.62 -3.51
N ARG A 304 -17.74 -28.14 -3.69
CA ARG A 304 -18.97 -27.59 -3.09
C ARG A 304 -18.93 -27.73 -1.56
N GLU A 305 -18.56 -28.91 -1.06
CA GLU A 305 -18.38 -29.14 0.39
C GLU A 305 -17.36 -28.17 1.00
N ALA A 306 -16.25 -27.90 0.28
CA ALA A 306 -15.24 -26.96 0.74
C ALA A 306 -15.72 -25.50 0.78
N CYS A 307 -16.74 -25.14 0.00
CA CYS A 307 -17.37 -23.81 -0.02
C CYS A 307 -18.52 -23.68 0.97
N GLU A 308 -19.04 -24.78 1.52
CA GLU A 308 -20.20 -24.78 2.40
C GLU A 308 -19.90 -24.03 3.70
N GLY A 309 -20.78 -23.08 4.07
CA GLY A 309 -20.62 -22.27 5.28
C GLY A 309 -19.49 -21.23 5.24
N VAL A 310 -18.75 -21.11 4.14
CA VAL A 310 -17.68 -20.09 4.01
C VAL A 310 -18.29 -18.73 3.72
N THR A 311 -18.19 -17.81 4.66
CA THR A 311 -18.61 -16.40 4.52
C THR A 311 -17.45 -15.43 4.31
N ASP A 312 -16.21 -15.88 4.57
CA ASP A 312 -15.01 -15.10 4.37
C ASP A 312 -14.70 -14.97 2.87
N THR A 313 -14.77 -13.74 2.35
CA THR A 313 -14.62 -13.46 0.92
C THR A 313 -13.23 -13.77 0.39
N GLY A 314 -12.18 -13.68 1.24
CA GLY A 314 -10.83 -14.09 0.85
C GLY A 314 -10.74 -15.61 0.67
N ARG A 315 -11.36 -16.40 1.56
CA ARG A 315 -11.43 -17.86 1.38
C ARG A 315 -12.27 -18.23 0.15
N LEU A 316 -13.38 -17.52 -0.10
CA LEU A 316 -14.19 -17.71 -1.30
C LEU A 316 -13.39 -17.44 -2.57
N SER A 317 -12.61 -16.36 -2.62
CA SER A 317 -11.74 -16.02 -3.75
C SER A 317 -10.68 -17.11 -4.02
N VAL A 318 -10.02 -17.60 -2.96
CA VAL A 318 -9.05 -18.71 -3.06
C VAL A 318 -9.72 -19.99 -3.56
N LEU A 319 -10.92 -20.30 -3.09
CA LEU A 319 -11.68 -21.47 -3.54
C LEU A 319 -12.08 -21.35 -5.01
N LEU A 320 -12.55 -20.18 -5.45
CA LEU A 320 -12.88 -19.91 -6.85
C LEU A 320 -11.67 -20.12 -7.76
N ASN A 321 -10.50 -19.61 -7.38
CA ASN A 321 -9.27 -19.79 -8.15
C ASN A 321 -8.86 -21.27 -8.25
N LYS A 322 -9.00 -22.05 -7.17
CA LYS A 322 -8.75 -23.50 -7.19
C LYS A 322 -9.73 -24.26 -8.10
N ILE A 323 -11.01 -23.87 -8.08
CA ILE A 323 -12.03 -24.47 -8.95
C ILE A 323 -11.70 -24.18 -10.41
N ASN A 324 -11.39 -22.91 -10.75
CA ASN A 324 -11.03 -22.51 -12.11
C ASN A 324 -9.75 -23.21 -12.60
N ALA A 325 -8.73 -23.35 -11.77
CA ALA A 325 -7.53 -24.12 -12.10
C ALA A 325 -7.85 -25.62 -12.35
N GLY A 326 -8.76 -26.18 -11.56
CA GLY A 326 -9.26 -27.55 -11.75
C GLY A 326 -10.03 -27.73 -13.06
N ILE A 327 -10.81 -26.73 -13.48
CA ILE A 327 -11.51 -26.70 -14.77
C ILE A 327 -10.48 -26.70 -15.91
N ALA A 328 -9.56 -25.74 -15.89
CA ALA A 328 -8.54 -25.59 -16.93
C ALA A 328 -7.69 -26.86 -17.15
N ALA A 329 -7.30 -27.54 -16.07
CA ALA A 329 -6.54 -28.79 -16.14
C ALA A 329 -7.35 -29.91 -16.84
N ARG A 330 -8.65 -29.99 -16.59
CA ARG A 330 -9.51 -31.01 -17.19
C ARG A 330 -9.85 -30.72 -18.65
N GLU A 331 -10.06 -29.47 -19.00
CA GLU A 331 -10.23 -29.02 -20.38
C GLU A 331 -8.98 -29.32 -21.22
N ALA A 332 -7.79 -29.04 -20.69
CA ALA A 332 -6.52 -29.36 -21.35
C ALA A 332 -6.34 -30.87 -21.57
N SER A 333 -6.72 -31.68 -20.58
CA SER A 333 -6.67 -33.19 -20.71
C SER A 333 -7.66 -33.72 -21.72
N ARG A 334 -8.82 -33.12 -21.87
CA ARG A 334 -9.83 -33.47 -22.88
C ARG A 334 -9.33 -33.16 -24.29
N ASN A 335 -8.81 -31.97 -24.51
CA ASN A 335 -8.29 -31.53 -25.79
C ASN A 335 -7.10 -32.36 -26.25
N SER A 336 -6.24 -32.86 -25.33
CA SER A 336 -5.12 -33.75 -25.66
C SER A 336 -5.56 -35.16 -26.06
N ASN A 337 -6.69 -35.66 -25.59
CA ASN A 337 -7.26 -36.94 -25.95
C ASN A 337 -7.97 -36.91 -27.29
N ASP A 338 -8.62 -35.78 -27.65
CA ASP A 338 -9.31 -35.57 -28.93
C ASP A 338 -8.35 -35.34 -30.11
N THR A 339 -7.08 -34.99 -29.85
CA THR A 339 -6.02 -34.85 -30.89
C THR A 339 -5.24 -36.12 -31.16
N ASN A 340 -5.39 -37.17 -30.34
CA ASN A 340 -4.70 -38.46 -30.48
C ASN A 340 -5.63 -39.62 -30.86
N GLY A 341 -6.88 -39.40 -31.20
CA GLY A 341 -7.87 -40.31 -31.73
C GLY A 341 -8.20 -40.01 -33.18
#